data_b1513e754d4d4adb8e862fc0b5a7e540
#
_entry.id   b1513e754d4d4adb8e862fc0b5a7e540
#
_cell.length_a   1.000
_cell.length_b   1.000
_cell.length_c   1.000
_cell.angle_alpha   90.00
_cell.angle_beta   90.00
_cell.angle_gamma   90.00
#
_symmetry.space_group_name_H-M   'P 1'
#
loop_
_entity.id
_entity.type
_entity.pdbx_description
1 polymer ?
#
loop_
_entity_poly.entity_id
_entity_poly.type
_entity_poly.pdbx_seq_one_letter_code
_entity_poly.pdbx_strand_id
1 'polypeptide(L)'
;MRNKGFTLIELMVVLVILGVLAAMIAPKIMDRPDEARIVAARQDIATVIQALKMYRLDNIRYPTTEQGLQALVTKPAIAPIPDNWKSGGYLEKLPKDPWGNAYVYLNPGRHGDIDVISLGTDGESGGEGKDADIGSWML
;
A
#
# COMPACT_ATOMS: atom_id res chain seq x y z
N MET A 1 53.00 32.27 10.35
CA MET A 1 51.67 32.05 9.69
C MET A 1 50.58 32.73 10.52
N ARG A 2 49.85 33.62 9.90
CA ARG A 2 48.72 34.27 10.58
C ARG A 2 47.50 33.36 10.46
N ASN A 3 47.08 32.77 11.56
CA ASN A 3 45.81 32.07 11.64
C ASN A 3 44.68 33.11 11.57
N LYS A 4 43.97 33.16 10.42
CA LYS A 4 42.77 33.99 10.33
C LYS A 4 41.61 33.13 10.88
N GLY A 5 41.16 33.47 12.10
CA GLY A 5 39.94 32.88 12.65
C GLY A 5 38.72 33.44 11.93
N PHE A 6 37.63 32.65 11.89
CA PHE A 6 36.34 33.12 11.41
C PHE A 6 35.75 34.18 12.37
N THR A 7 35.10 35.18 11.79
CA THR A 7 34.35 36.16 12.56
C THR A 7 32.98 35.60 12.98
N LEU A 8 32.44 36.10 14.10
CA LEU A 8 31.11 35.70 14.58
C LEU A 8 30.03 35.94 13.51
N ILE A 9 30.13 37.07 12.80
CA ILE A 9 29.17 37.44 11.75
C ILE A 9 29.24 36.50 10.55
N GLU A 10 30.42 36.02 10.17
CA GLU A 10 30.57 35.01 9.10
C GLU A 10 29.84 33.72 9.44
N LEU A 11 29.94 33.24 10.66
CA LEU A 11 29.21 32.05 11.13
C LEU A 11 27.70 32.30 11.17
N MET A 12 27.26 33.48 11.62
CA MET A 12 25.83 33.83 11.64
C MET A 12 25.21 33.85 10.21
N VAL A 13 25.92 34.46 9.25
CA VAL A 13 25.48 34.50 7.86
C VAL A 13 25.39 33.09 7.25
N VAL A 14 26.37 32.24 7.49
CA VAL A 14 26.38 30.86 7.03
C VAL A 14 25.18 30.08 7.59
N LEU A 15 24.88 30.22 8.87
CA LEU A 15 23.74 29.57 9.52
C LEU A 15 22.40 30.03 8.94
N VAL A 16 22.27 31.34 8.64
CA VAL A 16 21.05 31.86 7.99
C VAL A 16 20.88 31.30 6.60
N ILE A 17 21.94 31.27 5.80
CA ILE A 17 21.87 30.70 4.42
C ILE A 17 21.54 29.22 4.47
N LEU A 18 22.16 28.42 5.34
CA LEU A 18 21.87 27.02 5.52
C LEU A 18 20.42 26.78 5.97
N GLY A 19 19.90 27.63 6.87
CA GLY A 19 18.53 27.59 7.33
C GLY A 19 17.51 27.83 6.20
N VAL A 20 17.76 28.83 5.35
CA VAL A 20 16.92 29.12 4.18
C VAL A 20 16.93 27.96 3.18
N LEU A 21 18.12 27.44 2.87
CA LEU A 21 18.25 26.30 1.95
C LEU A 21 17.58 25.03 2.50
N ALA A 22 17.74 24.76 3.80
CA ALA A 22 17.07 23.65 4.46
C ALA A 22 15.54 23.76 4.41
N ALA A 23 14.99 24.96 4.59
CA ALA A 23 13.55 25.20 4.51
C ALA A 23 12.98 24.97 3.09
N MET A 24 13.79 25.17 2.05
CA MET A 24 13.38 24.90 0.66
C MET A 24 13.42 23.42 0.29
N ILE A 25 14.29 22.65 0.91
CA ILE A 25 14.52 21.23 0.57
C ILE A 25 13.65 20.29 1.42
N ALA A 26 13.46 20.61 2.70
CA ALA A 26 12.76 19.74 3.65
C ALA A 26 11.36 19.30 3.20
N PRO A 27 10.48 20.15 2.64
CA PRO A 27 9.16 19.71 2.20
C PRO A 27 9.18 18.64 1.09
N LYS A 28 10.13 18.75 0.16
CA LYS A 28 10.24 17.81 -0.98
C LYS A 28 10.74 16.42 -0.58
N ILE A 29 11.44 16.30 0.54
CA ILE A 29 11.95 15.01 1.03
C ILE A 29 10.88 14.27 1.82
N MET A 30 9.95 14.97 2.45
CA MET A 30 8.89 14.38 3.27
C MET A 30 7.80 13.68 2.46
N ASP A 31 7.57 14.09 1.21
CA ASP A 31 6.55 13.49 0.35
C ASP A 31 7.00 12.17 -0.31
N ARG A 32 8.29 11.94 -0.46
CA ARG A 32 8.84 10.74 -1.10
C ARG A 32 8.49 9.40 -0.41
N PRO A 33 8.50 9.30 0.93
CA PRO A 33 8.08 8.07 1.60
C PRO A 33 6.63 7.70 1.33
N ASP A 34 5.73 8.68 1.19
CA ASP A 34 4.32 8.44 0.94
C ASP A 34 4.07 7.98 -0.51
N GLU A 35 4.77 8.53 -1.49
CA GLU A 35 4.74 8.04 -2.88
C GLU A 35 5.23 6.59 -2.97
N ALA A 36 6.31 6.25 -2.27
CA ALA A 36 6.83 4.88 -2.24
C ALA A 36 5.84 3.90 -1.62
N ARG A 37 5.11 4.30 -0.57
CA ARG A 37 4.05 3.50 0.04
C ARG A 37 2.88 3.28 -0.91
N ILE A 38 2.46 4.30 -1.65
CA ILE A 38 1.40 4.18 -2.66
C ILE A 38 1.80 3.18 -3.74
N VAL A 39 3.04 3.23 -4.23
CA VAL A 39 3.56 2.28 -5.22
C VAL A 39 3.59 0.86 -4.64
N ALA A 40 4.04 0.69 -3.41
CA ALA A 40 4.04 -0.60 -2.73
C ALA A 40 2.62 -1.17 -2.56
N ALA A 41 1.65 -0.36 -2.16
CA ALA A 41 0.25 -0.78 -2.04
C ALA A 41 -0.32 -1.23 -3.39
N ARG A 42 -0.04 -0.52 -4.47
CA ARG A 42 -0.45 -0.93 -5.84
C ARG A 42 0.17 -2.27 -6.23
N GLN A 43 1.43 -2.48 -5.91
CA GLN A 43 2.12 -3.74 -6.20
C GLN A 43 1.51 -4.91 -5.41
N ASP A 44 1.20 -4.71 -4.14
CA ASP A 44 0.52 -5.71 -3.32
C ASP A 44 -0.86 -6.06 -3.87
N ILE A 45 -1.65 -5.03 -4.22
CA ILE A 45 -2.98 -5.23 -4.83
C ILE A 45 -2.86 -6.02 -6.14
N ALA A 46 -1.88 -5.71 -7.00
CA ALA A 46 -1.65 -6.45 -8.23
C ALA A 46 -1.33 -7.93 -7.95
N THR A 47 -0.52 -8.20 -6.94
CA THR A 47 -0.17 -9.56 -6.53
C THR A 47 -1.40 -10.33 -6.01
N VAL A 48 -2.21 -9.69 -5.18
CA VAL A 48 -3.46 -10.28 -4.66
C VAL A 48 -4.46 -10.55 -5.79
N ILE A 49 -4.60 -9.64 -6.75
CA ILE A 49 -5.47 -9.82 -7.92
C ILE A 49 -5.01 -11.02 -8.77
N GLN A 50 -3.70 -11.19 -8.96
CA GLN A 50 -3.18 -12.36 -9.68
C GLN A 50 -3.53 -13.67 -8.95
N ALA A 51 -3.36 -13.71 -7.63
CA ALA A 51 -3.73 -14.86 -6.82
C ALA A 51 -5.24 -15.16 -6.88
N LEU A 52 -6.08 -14.13 -6.85
CA LEU A 52 -7.54 -14.26 -7.01
C LEU A 52 -7.92 -14.82 -8.39
N LYS A 53 -7.25 -14.39 -9.45
CA LYS A 53 -7.45 -14.93 -10.80
C LYS A 53 -7.07 -16.42 -10.88
N MET A 54 -5.96 -16.81 -10.25
CA MET A 54 -5.56 -18.21 -10.16
C MET A 54 -6.59 -19.04 -9.38
N TYR A 55 -7.07 -18.52 -8.25
CA TYR A 55 -8.14 -19.15 -7.47
C TYR A 55 -9.39 -19.38 -8.34
N ARG A 56 -9.82 -18.36 -9.12
CA ARG A 56 -10.96 -18.46 -10.03
C ARG A 56 -10.74 -19.50 -11.14
N LEU A 57 -9.53 -19.62 -11.67
CA LEU A 57 -9.21 -20.63 -12.69
C LEU A 57 -9.40 -22.05 -12.16
N ASP A 58 -8.99 -22.32 -10.92
CA ASP A 58 -9.09 -23.63 -10.31
C ASP A 58 -10.51 -23.95 -9.81
N ASN A 59 -11.23 -22.93 -9.31
CA ASN A 59 -12.51 -23.11 -8.60
C ASN A 59 -13.70 -22.49 -9.32
N ILE A 60 -13.52 -21.96 -10.54
CA ILE A 60 -14.57 -21.40 -11.43
C ILE A 60 -15.15 -20.07 -10.90
N ARG A 61 -14.94 -19.72 -9.66
CA ARG A 61 -15.46 -18.52 -9.01
C ARG A 61 -14.40 -17.87 -8.13
N TYR A 62 -14.58 -16.59 -7.86
CA TYR A 62 -13.81 -15.90 -6.83
C TYR A 62 -14.29 -16.28 -5.43
N PRO A 63 -13.46 -16.14 -4.38
CA PRO A 63 -13.95 -16.25 -3.01
C PRO A 63 -15.11 -15.26 -2.75
N THR A 64 -16.01 -15.62 -1.86
CA THR A 64 -17.04 -14.66 -1.42
C THR A 64 -16.42 -13.58 -0.53
N THR A 65 -17.10 -12.46 -0.36
CA THR A 65 -16.66 -11.40 0.58
C THR A 65 -16.48 -11.96 2.00
N GLU A 66 -17.32 -12.89 2.42
CA GLU A 66 -17.24 -13.54 3.73
C GLU A 66 -16.03 -14.46 3.86
N GLN A 67 -15.69 -15.21 2.80
CA GLN A 67 -14.46 -16.01 2.73
C GLN A 67 -13.22 -15.13 2.75
N GLY A 68 -13.31 -13.95 2.15
CA GLY A 68 -12.27 -12.94 2.15
C GLY A 68 -10.98 -13.38 1.44
N LEU A 69 -9.96 -12.56 1.58
CA LEU A 69 -8.62 -12.85 1.05
C LEU A 69 -7.94 -14.02 1.78
N GLN A 70 -8.40 -14.39 2.96
CA GLN A 70 -7.88 -15.55 3.68
C GLN A 70 -8.05 -16.84 2.88
N ALA A 71 -9.03 -16.91 1.98
CA ALA A 71 -9.21 -18.01 1.05
C ALA A 71 -8.01 -18.27 0.12
N LEU A 72 -7.13 -17.28 -0.05
CA LEU A 72 -5.90 -17.42 -0.85
C LEU A 72 -4.78 -18.13 -0.07
N VAL A 73 -4.83 -18.13 1.25
CA VAL A 73 -3.80 -18.69 2.13
C VAL A 73 -4.26 -20.01 2.73
N THR A 74 -5.53 -20.09 3.11
CA THR A 74 -6.12 -21.25 3.77
C THR A 74 -7.41 -21.66 3.05
N LYS A 75 -7.61 -22.97 2.87
CA LYS A 75 -8.84 -23.48 2.25
C LYS A 75 -10.06 -23.00 3.05
N PRO A 76 -11.04 -22.32 2.41
CA PRO A 76 -12.23 -21.86 3.11
C PRO A 76 -13.02 -23.02 3.71
N ALA A 77 -13.49 -22.84 4.94
CA ALA A 77 -14.42 -23.74 5.62
C ALA A 77 -15.89 -23.30 5.48
N ILE A 78 -16.11 -22.08 5.00
CA ILE A 78 -17.44 -21.47 4.76
C ILE A 78 -17.87 -21.78 3.33
N ALA A 79 -19.13 -22.15 3.12
CA ALA A 79 -19.69 -22.41 1.80
C ALA A 79 -19.70 -21.13 0.92
N PRO A 80 -19.47 -21.25 -0.40
CA PRO A 80 -19.24 -22.49 -1.14
C PRO A 80 -17.78 -22.98 -0.99
N ILE A 81 -17.61 -24.19 -0.46
CA ILE A 81 -16.28 -24.76 -0.25
C ILE A 81 -15.68 -25.11 -1.62
N PRO A 82 -14.45 -24.62 -1.94
CA PRO A 82 -13.81 -24.92 -3.21
C PRO A 82 -13.36 -26.38 -3.28
N ASP A 83 -13.74 -27.07 -4.36
CA ASP A 83 -13.37 -28.48 -4.58
C ASP A 83 -11.92 -28.64 -5.05
N ASN A 84 -11.42 -27.70 -5.82
CA ASN A 84 -10.10 -27.73 -6.44
C ASN A 84 -9.14 -26.70 -5.81
N TRP A 85 -9.26 -26.47 -4.51
CA TRP A 85 -8.36 -25.55 -3.83
C TRP A 85 -6.92 -26.06 -3.89
N LYS A 86 -6.02 -25.18 -4.33
CA LYS A 86 -4.60 -25.52 -4.50
C LYS A 86 -3.93 -25.85 -3.18
N SER A 87 -3.34 -27.05 -3.07
CA SER A 87 -2.54 -27.43 -1.92
C SER A 87 -1.37 -26.46 -1.72
N GLY A 88 -1.23 -25.93 -0.51
CA GLY A 88 -0.25 -24.89 -0.20
C GLY A 88 -0.74 -23.46 -0.41
N GLY A 89 -1.94 -23.28 -0.99
CA GLY A 89 -2.54 -21.96 -1.21
C GLY A 89 -2.05 -21.22 -2.44
N TYR A 90 -2.60 -20.04 -2.64
CA TYR A 90 -2.31 -19.14 -3.76
C TYR A 90 -1.34 -18.02 -3.36
N LEU A 91 -1.22 -17.78 -2.06
CA LEU A 91 -0.26 -16.89 -1.41
C LEU A 91 0.30 -17.57 -0.17
N GLU A 92 1.57 -17.35 0.15
CA GLU A 92 2.16 -17.83 1.40
C GLU A 92 1.54 -17.14 2.62
N LYS A 93 1.33 -15.84 2.50
CA LYS A 93 0.70 -14.99 3.52
C LYS A 93 -0.02 -13.82 2.86
N LEU A 94 -1.03 -13.28 3.55
CA LEU A 94 -1.67 -12.04 3.13
C LEU A 94 -0.74 -10.86 3.42
N PRO A 95 -0.50 -9.99 2.43
CA PRO A 95 0.20 -8.74 2.69
C PRO A 95 -0.69 -7.82 3.53
N LYS A 96 -0.05 -7.00 4.35
CA LYS A 96 -0.66 -5.80 4.90
C LYS A 96 -0.26 -4.61 4.05
N ASP A 97 -1.11 -3.60 4.00
CA ASP A 97 -0.75 -2.39 3.30
C ASP A 97 0.46 -1.69 3.98
N PRO A 98 1.11 -0.73 3.32
CA PRO A 98 2.29 -0.06 3.86
C PRO A 98 2.06 0.74 5.14
N TRP A 99 0.82 0.93 5.54
CA TRP A 99 0.42 1.59 6.79
C TRP A 99 0.01 0.59 7.88
N GLY A 100 0.09 -0.72 7.59
CA GLY A 100 -0.17 -1.80 8.55
C GLY A 100 -1.61 -2.28 8.61
N ASN A 101 -2.48 -1.81 7.71
CA ASN A 101 -3.88 -2.19 7.64
C ASN A 101 -4.09 -3.41 6.72
N ALA A 102 -5.15 -4.17 6.94
CA ALA A 102 -5.56 -5.22 6.03
C ALA A 102 -6.20 -4.63 4.76
N TYR A 103 -5.97 -5.27 3.61
CA TYR A 103 -6.70 -4.93 2.39
C TYR A 103 -8.16 -5.32 2.50
N VAL A 104 -9.05 -4.46 2.03
CA VAL A 104 -10.49 -4.73 1.94
C VAL A 104 -10.78 -5.48 0.64
N TYR A 105 -11.61 -6.50 0.72
CA TYR A 105 -12.01 -7.31 -0.43
C TYR A 105 -13.53 -7.31 -0.57
N LEU A 106 -14.00 -7.09 -1.78
CA LEU A 106 -15.43 -7.10 -2.12
C LEU A 106 -15.69 -8.01 -3.33
N ASN A 107 -16.65 -8.90 -3.19
CA ASN A 107 -17.19 -9.72 -4.27
C ASN A 107 -18.73 -9.83 -4.11
N PRO A 108 -19.54 -9.24 -4.99
CA PRO A 108 -19.14 -8.47 -6.16
C PRO A 108 -18.46 -7.13 -5.80
N GLY A 109 -17.54 -6.68 -6.68
CA GLY A 109 -16.91 -5.38 -6.57
C GLY A 109 -17.89 -4.25 -6.93
N ARG A 110 -17.52 -3.03 -6.57
CA ARG A 110 -18.23 -1.80 -6.95
C ARG A 110 -17.73 -1.23 -8.27
N HIS A 111 -16.47 -1.52 -8.61
CA HIS A 111 -15.77 -0.99 -9.78
C HIS A 111 -15.45 -2.08 -10.81
N GLY A 112 -15.57 -3.35 -10.46
CA GLY A 112 -15.34 -4.49 -11.32
C GLY A 112 -15.98 -5.74 -10.74
N ASP A 113 -15.62 -6.92 -11.27
CA ASP A 113 -16.11 -8.20 -10.76
C ASP A 113 -15.78 -8.37 -9.28
N ILE A 114 -14.59 -7.93 -8.90
CA ILE A 114 -14.07 -7.91 -7.54
C ILE A 114 -13.28 -6.62 -7.31
N ASP A 115 -13.26 -6.14 -6.08
CA ASP A 115 -12.41 -5.03 -5.67
C ASP A 115 -11.49 -5.45 -4.54
N VAL A 116 -10.23 -5.02 -4.61
CA VAL A 116 -9.23 -5.07 -3.53
C VAL A 116 -8.77 -3.65 -3.27
N ILE A 117 -8.84 -3.21 -2.02
CA ILE A 117 -8.71 -1.80 -1.65
C ILE A 117 -7.77 -1.65 -0.45
N SER A 118 -6.81 -0.74 -0.53
CA SER A 118 -6.15 -0.15 0.63
C SER A 118 -6.86 1.14 1.01
N LEU A 119 -7.17 1.31 2.29
CA LEU A 119 -7.83 2.50 2.81
C LEU A 119 -6.87 3.65 3.16
N GLY A 120 -5.62 3.58 2.67
CA GLY A 120 -4.63 4.62 2.90
C GLY A 120 -4.16 4.73 4.35
N THR A 121 -3.64 5.89 4.70
CA THR A 121 -3.01 6.14 6.01
C THR A 121 -4.02 6.14 7.15
N ASP A 122 -5.22 6.68 6.93
CA ASP A 122 -6.25 6.82 7.97
C ASP A 122 -7.07 5.54 8.21
N GLY A 123 -6.99 4.57 7.29
CA GLY A 123 -7.75 3.32 7.39
C GLY A 123 -9.26 3.49 7.22
N GLU A 124 -9.71 4.63 6.71
CA GLU A 124 -11.12 4.96 6.46
C GLU A 124 -11.39 5.11 4.96
N SER A 125 -12.61 4.81 4.56
CA SER A 125 -13.00 4.93 3.15
C SER A 125 -13.05 6.39 2.70
N GLY A 126 -12.45 6.68 1.55
CA GLY A 126 -12.37 8.02 0.98
C GLY A 126 -11.02 8.68 1.23
N GLY A 127 -11.02 9.99 1.50
CA GLY A 127 -9.81 10.77 1.75
C GLY A 127 -9.13 11.30 0.49
N GLU A 128 -8.07 12.07 0.71
CA GLU A 128 -7.24 12.68 -0.32
C GLU A 128 -5.75 12.49 -0.02
N GLY A 129 -4.91 12.56 -1.05
CA GLY A 129 -3.47 12.42 -0.91
C GLY A 129 -3.07 11.06 -0.34
N LYS A 130 -2.34 11.04 0.77
CA LYS A 130 -1.90 9.81 1.48
C LYS A 130 -3.04 9.05 2.15
N ASP A 131 -4.16 9.71 2.40
CA ASP A 131 -5.35 9.12 3.02
C ASP A 131 -6.34 8.59 1.96
N ALA A 132 -6.06 8.82 0.67
CA ALA A 132 -6.91 8.34 -0.41
C ALA A 132 -6.90 6.82 -0.53
N ASP A 133 -8.06 6.24 -0.83
CA ASP A 133 -8.19 4.83 -1.13
C ASP A 133 -7.42 4.46 -2.40
N ILE A 134 -6.76 3.31 -2.36
CA ILE A 134 -6.06 2.73 -3.52
C ILE A 134 -6.77 1.43 -3.89
N GLY A 135 -7.44 1.42 -5.02
CA GLY A 135 -8.24 0.29 -5.46
C GLY A 135 -7.66 -0.44 -6.67
N SER A 136 -8.08 -1.69 -6.83
CA SER A 136 -7.67 -2.55 -7.95
C SER A 136 -8.06 -2.02 -9.32
N TRP A 137 -9.05 -1.15 -9.40
CA TRP A 137 -9.48 -0.47 -10.64
C TRP A 137 -8.55 0.66 -11.09
N MET A 138 -7.57 1.01 -10.27
CA MET A 138 -6.60 2.10 -10.51
C MET A 138 -5.25 1.58 -11.00
N LEU A 139 -5.13 0.28 -11.23
CA LEU A 139 -3.88 -0.37 -11.68
C LEU A 139 -3.63 -0.18 -13.17
#